data_7cd702da7fbdaa6919719ccf4ed6e10d
#
_entry.id   7cd702da7fbdaa6919719ccf4ed6e10d
#
_cell.length_a   1.000
_cell.length_b   1.000
_cell.length_c   1.000
_cell.angle_alpha   90.00
_cell.angle_beta   90.00
_cell.angle_gamma   90.00
#
_symmetry.space_group_name_H-M   'P 1'
#
loop_
_entity.id
_entity.type
_entity.pdbx_description
1 polymer ?
#
loop_
_entity_poly.entity_id
_entity_poly.type
_entity_poly.pdbx_seq_one_letter_code
_entity_poly.pdbx_strand_id
1 'polypeptide(L)'
;MLRYASTMVAAVTLGMVTVFAAPVHAQTTEKPLVLKGQSTHPASSNFHLIFKLWAETVEKMTAGRLKIETLPAGAIVPPFEVFDATSKNVLDVGMGPFGYILGRNTATIPMSHGPLYGMDGSDYWAWYYDGGGMKLLEEFYRDVLKLNVVGFPIPTDYPQGLGWFKKEINSLADLKGMKYRIYGIGAETYGRLGVSVVTIPGGEIVPAMERGVIEGAEWINCEEDKKLGLHQVAKHYYTPGMHEPVTGGQLMINGDVWKKLTPDLQEIIKVASVYATTQRNFAFNRETAAACQELLKMGVQMHRTPDEILKNFLDEWEKIQAEYAAKNPFYRKVIDSQKAYAEQIVPFKLSWFPPYNFAGEYYWKNKIYLTKK
;
A
#
# COMPACT_ATOMS: atom_id res chain seq x y z
N MET A 1 -66.53 -46.83 60.07
CA MET A 1 -66.16 -47.43 58.77
C MET A 1 -66.54 -46.45 57.69
N LEU A 2 -65.64 -45.57 57.31
CA LEU A 2 -65.84 -44.61 56.21
C LEU A 2 -64.90 -44.95 55.07
N ARG A 3 -65.45 -45.16 53.86
CA ARG A 3 -64.75 -45.34 52.64
C ARG A 3 -64.41 -43.97 52.06
N TYR A 4 -63.17 -43.69 51.78
CA TYR A 4 -62.72 -42.57 51.02
C TYR A 4 -62.54 -42.97 49.53
N ALA A 5 -63.25 -42.34 48.61
CA ALA A 5 -63.10 -42.45 47.15
C ALA A 5 -62.08 -41.39 46.71
N SER A 6 -61.01 -41.81 46.11
CA SER A 6 -60.01 -40.92 45.54
C SER A 6 -60.35 -40.65 44.07
N THR A 7 -60.61 -39.39 43.71
CA THR A 7 -60.80 -38.92 42.37
C THR A 7 -59.46 -38.50 41.79
N MET A 8 -58.98 -39.22 40.71
CA MET A 8 -57.78 -38.81 39.95
C MET A 8 -58.19 -37.73 38.90
N VAL A 9 -57.62 -36.57 39.03
CA VAL A 9 -57.70 -35.52 37.99
C VAL A 9 -56.49 -35.65 37.06
N ALA A 10 -56.69 -36.03 35.83
CA ALA A 10 -55.66 -36.04 34.81
C ALA A 10 -55.47 -34.65 34.23
N ALA A 11 -54.30 -34.01 34.51
CA ALA A 11 -53.93 -32.76 33.84
C ALA A 11 -53.28 -33.04 32.50
N VAL A 12 -53.97 -32.63 31.42
CA VAL A 12 -53.41 -32.66 30.04
C VAL A 12 -52.59 -31.39 29.85
N THR A 13 -51.29 -31.48 29.84
CA THR A 13 -50.37 -30.37 29.49
C THR A 13 -50.25 -30.32 27.97
N LEU A 14 -50.86 -29.28 27.36
CA LEU A 14 -50.69 -28.98 25.95
C LEU A 14 -49.34 -28.28 25.75
N GLY A 15 -48.34 -29.02 25.26
CA GLY A 15 -47.00 -28.47 24.92
C GLY A 15 -47.10 -27.63 23.65
N MET A 16 -46.93 -26.31 23.79
CA MET A 16 -46.81 -25.40 22.68
C MET A 16 -45.40 -25.53 22.05
N VAL A 17 -45.29 -26.23 20.92
CA VAL A 17 -44.03 -26.30 20.17
C VAL A 17 -43.91 -24.99 19.36
N THR A 18 -43.12 -24.05 19.87
CA THR A 18 -42.70 -22.85 19.12
C THR A 18 -41.65 -23.29 18.11
N VAL A 19 -42.04 -23.43 16.84
CA VAL A 19 -41.11 -23.58 15.73
C VAL A 19 -40.46 -22.24 15.49
N PHE A 20 -39.21 -22.08 15.92
CA PHE A 20 -38.35 -20.98 15.49
C PHE A 20 -38.04 -21.20 14.01
N ALA A 21 -38.75 -20.52 13.12
CA ALA A 21 -38.35 -20.40 11.74
C ALA A 21 -37.04 -19.63 11.67
N ALA A 22 -35.93 -20.29 11.43
CA ALA A 22 -34.67 -19.62 11.08
C ALA A 22 -34.94 -18.72 9.86
N PRO A 23 -34.43 -17.49 9.83
CA PRO A 23 -34.58 -16.64 8.67
C PRO A 23 -33.93 -17.33 7.46
N VAL A 24 -34.74 -17.82 6.55
CA VAL A 24 -34.29 -18.24 5.22
C VAL A 24 -33.75 -16.98 4.57
N HIS A 25 -32.43 -16.85 4.48
CA HIS A 25 -31.82 -15.86 3.63
C HIS A 25 -32.26 -16.17 2.19
N ALA A 26 -33.23 -15.40 1.69
CA ALA A 26 -33.62 -15.45 0.32
C ALA A 26 -32.37 -15.14 -0.52
N GLN A 27 -31.82 -16.14 -1.20
CA GLN A 27 -30.81 -15.91 -2.23
C GLN A 27 -31.49 -15.03 -3.28
N THR A 28 -31.04 -13.81 -3.40
CA THR A 28 -31.50 -12.90 -4.46
C THR A 28 -31.19 -13.55 -5.80
N THR A 29 -32.21 -13.79 -6.60
CA THR A 29 -32.13 -14.35 -7.97
C THR A 29 -31.58 -13.34 -8.98
N GLU A 30 -31.16 -12.16 -8.54
CA GLU A 30 -30.56 -11.15 -9.40
C GLU A 30 -29.15 -11.57 -9.84
N LYS A 31 -28.88 -11.38 -11.14
CA LYS A 31 -27.55 -11.63 -11.72
C LYS A 31 -26.54 -10.72 -11.03
N PRO A 32 -25.39 -11.26 -10.55
CA PRO A 32 -24.36 -10.45 -9.94
C PRO A 32 -23.91 -9.28 -10.82
N LEU A 33 -23.72 -8.11 -10.21
CA LEU A 33 -23.02 -7.02 -10.86
C LEU A 33 -21.53 -7.41 -10.90
N VAL A 34 -20.94 -7.46 -12.09
CA VAL A 34 -19.54 -7.81 -12.30
C VAL A 34 -18.79 -6.55 -12.73
N LEU A 35 -17.77 -6.17 -11.96
CA LEU A 35 -16.88 -5.05 -12.27
C LEU A 35 -15.53 -5.60 -12.76
N LYS A 36 -14.95 -4.95 -13.78
CA LYS A 36 -13.65 -5.29 -14.31
C LYS A 36 -12.58 -4.35 -13.78
N GLY A 37 -11.54 -4.91 -13.17
CA GLY A 37 -10.48 -4.13 -12.55
C GLY A 37 -9.08 -4.61 -12.93
N GLN A 38 -8.13 -3.67 -12.95
CA GLN A 38 -6.72 -3.96 -13.21
C GLN A 38 -5.81 -3.23 -12.21
N SER A 39 -4.80 -3.96 -11.70
CA SER A 39 -3.71 -3.35 -10.93
C SER A 39 -2.53 -2.97 -11.82
N THR A 40 -1.69 -2.04 -11.34
CA THR A 40 -0.43 -1.67 -11.98
C THR A 40 0.72 -2.63 -11.67
N HIS A 41 0.47 -3.65 -10.85
CA HIS A 41 1.48 -4.57 -10.33
C HIS A 41 1.35 -5.98 -10.93
N PRO A 42 2.47 -6.74 -11.01
CA PRO A 42 2.46 -8.14 -11.40
C PRO A 42 1.52 -9.00 -10.53
N ALA A 43 1.05 -10.12 -11.06
CA ALA A 43 0.13 -11.02 -10.35
C ALA A 43 0.65 -11.56 -9.01
N SER A 44 1.98 -11.69 -8.87
CA SER A 44 2.64 -12.16 -7.64
C SER A 44 2.84 -11.07 -6.58
N SER A 45 2.68 -9.79 -6.95
CA SER A 45 2.91 -8.66 -6.05
C SER A 45 1.88 -8.61 -4.92
N ASN A 46 2.33 -8.22 -3.72
CA ASN A 46 1.47 -8.01 -2.57
C ASN A 46 0.35 -6.99 -2.85
N PHE A 47 0.62 -5.96 -3.63
CA PHE A 47 -0.42 -5.00 -4.04
C PHE A 47 -1.52 -5.68 -4.86
N HIS A 48 -1.15 -6.54 -5.81
CA HIS A 48 -2.17 -7.32 -6.54
C HIS A 48 -2.90 -8.31 -5.61
N LEU A 49 -2.23 -8.89 -4.62
CA LEU A 49 -2.86 -9.77 -3.62
C LEU A 49 -3.81 -8.99 -2.69
N ILE A 50 -3.51 -7.73 -2.33
CA ILE A 50 -4.46 -6.85 -1.64
C ILE A 50 -5.71 -6.64 -2.52
N PHE A 51 -5.53 -6.38 -3.80
CA PHE A 51 -6.63 -6.19 -4.75
C PHE A 51 -7.54 -7.42 -4.85
N LYS A 52 -6.94 -8.62 -4.92
CA LYS A 52 -7.69 -9.88 -4.90
C LYS A 52 -8.45 -10.09 -3.59
N LEU A 53 -7.77 -9.92 -2.45
CA LEU A 53 -8.40 -10.09 -1.14
C LEU A 53 -9.54 -9.09 -0.93
N TRP A 54 -9.37 -7.85 -1.40
CA TRP A 54 -10.44 -6.87 -1.40
C TRP A 54 -11.65 -7.34 -2.21
N ALA A 55 -11.45 -7.80 -3.44
CA ALA A 55 -12.51 -8.30 -4.31
C ALA A 55 -13.24 -9.51 -3.70
N GLU A 56 -12.49 -10.48 -3.17
CA GLU A 56 -13.04 -11.65 -2.48
C GLU A 56 -13.84 -11.26 -1.22
N THR A 57 -13.37 -10.25 -0.48
CA THR A 57 -14.06 -9.72 0.71
C THR A 57 -15.37 -9.04 0.32
N VAL A 58 -15.36 -8.21 -0.72
CA VAL A 58 -16.57 -7.57 -1.26
C VAL A 58 -17.57 -8.62 -1.72
N GLU A 59 -17.16 -9.63 -2.48
CA GLU A 59 -18.04 -10.70 -2.93
C GLU A 59 -18.69 -11.44 -1.75
N LYS A 60 -17.89 -11.79 -0.74
CA LYS A 60 -18.38 -12.44 0.49
C LYS A 60 -19.37 -11.56 1.25
N MET A 61 -19.03 -10.31 1.52
CA MET A 61 -19.86 -9.39 2.31
C MET A 61 -21.15 -9.02 1.59
N THR A 62 -21.15 -9.03 0.26
CA THR A 62 -22.35 -8.78 -0.57
C THR A 62 -23.17 -10.05 -0.84
N ALA A 63 -22.82 -11.19 -0.26
CA ALA A 63 -23.44 -12.48 -0.57
C ALA A 63 -23.46 -12.77 -2.09
N GLY A 64 -22.41 -12.39 -2.82
CA GLY A 64 -22.27 -12.59 -4.26
C GLY A 64 -23.00 -11.57 -5.15
N ARG A 65 -23.66 -10.53 -4.59
CA ARG A 65 -24.33 -9.49 -5.38
C ARG A 65 -23.36 -8.64 -6.21
N LEU A 66 -22.13 -8.44 -5.72
CA LEU A 66 -21.07 -7.70 -6.40
C LEU A 66 -19.82 -8.56 -6.51
N LYS A 67 -19.32 -8.70 -7.73
CA LYS A 67 -18.08 -9.40 -8.05
C LYS A 67 -17.10 -8.46 -8.73
N ILE A 68 -15.80 -8.61 -8.46
CA ILE A 68 -14.76 -7.84 -9.12
C ILE A 68 -13.79 -8.83 -9.78
N GLU A 69 -13.66 -8.73 -11.10
CA GLU A 69 -12.63 -9.43 -11.86
C GLU A 69 -11.31 -8.66 -11.71
N THR A 70 -10.32 -9.26 -11.05
CA THR A 70 -9.04 -8.62 -10.77
C THR A 70 -7.96 -9.08 -11.72
N LEU A 71 -7.45 -8.17 -12.55
CA LEU A 71 -6.44 -8.43 -13.56
C LEU A 71 -5.10 -7.81 -13.15
N PRO A 72 -3.96 -8.48 -13.44
CA PRO A 72 -2.63 -7.95 -13.17
C PRO A 72 -2.21 -6.87 -14.19
N ALA A 73 -1.04 -6.28 -13.95
CA ALA A 73 -0.43 -5.29 -14.82
C ALA A 73 -0.37 -5.73 -16.28
N GLY A 74 -0.78 -4.84 -17.19
CA GLY A 74 -0.69 -5.05 -18.63
C GLY A 74 -1.76 -5.95 -19.25
N ALA A 75 -2.73 -6.42 -18.47
CA ALA A 75 -3.79 -7.31 -18.99
C ALA A 75 -4.76 -6.60 -19.95
N ILE A 76 -5.06 -5.33 -19.71
CA ILE A 76 -5.95 -4.52 -20.56
C ILE A 76 -5.22 -3.27 -21.06
N VAL A 77 -4.59 -2.53 -20.13
CA VAL A 77 -3.83 -1.31 -20.45
C VAL A 77 -2.43 -1.37 -19.83
N PRO A 78 -1.45 -0.62 -20.38
CA PRO A 78 -0.15 -0.45 -19.74
C PRO A 78 -0.27 0.06 -18.30
N PRO A 79 0.66 -0.30 -17.37
CA PRO A 79 0.55 0.05 -15.95
C PRO A 79 0.37 1.56 -15.69
N PHE A 80 1.05 2.43 -16.43
CA PHE A 80 0.95 3.89 -16.25
C PHE A 80 -0.37 4.49 -16.76
N GLU A 81 -1.19 3.72 -17.46
CA GLU A 81 -2.48 4.16 -18.02
C GLU A 81 -3.69 3.77 -17.13
N VAL A 82 -3.50 3.00 -16.07
CA VAL A 82 -4.59 2.46 -15.24
C VAL A 82 -5.47 3.57 -14.65
N PHE A 83 -4.89 4.69 -14.20
CA PHE A 83 -5.65 5.83 -13.68
C PHE A 83 -6.59 6.42 -14.73
N ASP A 84 -6.10 6.64 -15.94
CA ASP A 84 -6.88 7.15 -17.04
C ASP A 84 -7.96 6.18 -17.51
N ALA A 85 -7.60 4.92 -17.65
CA ALA A 85 -8.50 3.86 -18.06
C ALA A 85 -9.67 3.73 -17.06
N THR A 86 -9.39 3.84 -15.75
CA THR A 86 -10.42 3.84 -14.71
C THR A 86 -11.30 5.09 -14.80
N SER A 87 -10.70 6.27 -14.95
CA SER A 87 -11.46 7.52 -15.07
C SER A 87 -12.38 7.54 -16.31
N LYS A 88 -11.93 6.95 -17.43
CA LYS A 88 -12.68 6.88 -18.68
C LYS A 88 -13.62 5.67 -18.81
N ASN A 89 -13.76 4.89 -17.75
CA ASN A 89 -14.56 3.67 -17.70
C ASN A 89 -14.17 2.59 -18.73
N VAL A 90 -12.90 2.53 -19.11
CA VAL A 90 -12.31 1.36 -19.79
C VAL A 90 -12.10 0.25 -18.76
N LEU A 91 -11.79 0.64 -17.52
CA LEU A 91 -11.80 -0.18 -16.32
C LEU A 91 -12.85 0.36 -15.35
N ASP A 92 -13.62 -0.52 -14.71
CA ASP A 92 -14.53 -0.14 -13.63
C ASP A 92 -13.75 0.16 -12.34
N VAL A 93 -12.63 -0.55 -12.14
CA VAL A 93 -11.77 -0.46 -10.96
C VAL A 93 -10.31 -0.43 -11.37
N GLY A 94 -9.54 0.46 -10.77
CA GLY A 94 -8.10 0.56 -10.94
C GLY A 94 -7.36 0.47 -9.61
N MET A 95 -6.12 0.00 -9.63
CA MET A 95 -5.26 0.01 -8.46
C MET A 95 -3.81 0.33 -8.84
N GLY A 96 -3.22 1.32 -8.18
CA GLY A 96 -1.82 1.71 -8.45
C GLY A 96 -1.33 2.86 -7.56
N PRO A 97 -0.01 3.15 -7.56
CA PRO A 97 0.57 4.25 -6.80
C PRO A 97 0.45 5.57 -7.56
N PHE A 98 0.24 6.67 -6.83
CA PHE A 98 0.25 8.02 -7.41
C PHE A 98 1.59 8.41 -8.07
N GLY A 99 2.68 7.79 -7.64
CA GLY A 99 4.00 8.03 -8.25
C GLY A 99 4.07 7.69 -9.74
N TYR A 100 3.16 6.84 -10.25
CA TYR A 100 3.06 6.53 -11.69
C TYR A 100 2.43 7.65 -12.51
N ILE A 101 1.77 8.61 -11.88
CA ILE A 101 1.17 9.78 -12.53
C ILE A 101 1.75 11.11 -12.03
N LEU A 102 2.97 11.10 -11.48
CA LEU A 102 3.67 12.29 -10.95
C LEU A 102 3.69 13.45 -11.95
N GLY A 103 3.89 13.17 -13.21
CA GLY A 103 3.91 14.19 -14.27
C GLY A 103 2.63 14.99 -14.43
N ARG A 104 1.51 14.57 -13.85
CA ARG A 104 0.24 15.31 -13.90
C ARG A 104 0.16 16.43 -12.88
N ASN A 105 0.61 16.17 -11.67
CA ASN A 105 0.58 17.15 -10.59
C ASN A 105 1.53 16.72 -9.47
N THR A 106 2.36 17.64 -8.99
CA THR A 106 3.34 17.35 -7.93
C THR A 106 2.70 16.90 -6.62
N ALA A 107 1.43 17.25 -6.35
CA ALA A 107 0.71 16.81 -5.15
C ALA A 107 0.44 15.29 -5.11
N THR A 108 0.65 14.55 -6.20
CA THR A 108 0.68 13.08 -6.17
C THR A 108 1.73 12.55 -5.20
N ILE A 109 2.83 13.29 -4.96
CA ILE A 109 3.91 12.90 -4.06
C ILE A 109 3.41 12.78 -2.63
N PRO A 110 3.01 13.87 -1.94
CA PRO A 110 2.60 13.78 -0.55
C PRO A 110 1.30 12.98 -0.34
N MET A 111 0.50 12.78 -1.39
CA MET A 111 -0.69 11.92 -1.36
C MET A 111 -0.37 10.42 -1.48
N SER A 112 0.87 10.03 -1.70
CA SER A 112 1.27 8.62 -1.89
C SER A 112 2.45 8.21 -1.01
N HIS A 113 3.49 9.02 -0.94
CA HIS A 113 4.77 8.67 -0.33
C HIS A 113 5.60 9.93 -0.01
N GLY A 114 6.82 9.72 0.41
CA GLY A 114 7.78 10.74 0.81
C GLY A 114 8.19 10.57 2.27
N PRO A 115 9.12 11.36 2.79
CA PRO A 115 9.62 11.24 4.16
C PRO A 115 8.59 11.46 5.26
N LEU A 116 7.41 12.03 4.94
CA LEU A 116 6.22 12.14 5.81
C LEU A 116 6.49 12.73 7.21
N TYR A 117 7.51 13.57 7.36
CA TYR A 117 7.86 14.22 8.63
C TYR A 117 8.11 13.27 9.81
N GLY A 118 8.55 12.02 9.51
CA GLY A 118 8.81 11.00 10.51
C GLY A 118 7.61 10.15 10.91
N MET A 119 6.45 10.33 10.29
CA MET A 119 5.32 9.41 10.43
C MET A 119 5.66 8.03 9.88
N ASP A 120 5.27 6.99 10.59
CA ASP A 120 5.27 5.62 10.09
C ASP A 120 3.98 5.29 9.30
N GLY A 121 3.84 4.04 8.83
CA GLY A 121 2.69 3.62 8.05
C GLY A 121 1.36 3.77 8.78
N SER A 122 1.32 3.44 10.07
CA SER A 122 0.11 3.59 10.88
C SER A 122 -0.26 5.06 11.11
N ASP A 123 0.73 5.94 11.29
CA ASP A 123 0.50 7.39 11.42
C ASP A 123 -0.04 7.98 10.11
N TYR A 124 0.55 7.54 8.98
CA TYR A 124 0.12 8.02 7.67
C TYR A 124 -1.32 7.55 7.35
N TRP A 125 -1.67 6.33 7.75
CA TRP A 125 -3.03 5.84 7.63
C TRP A 125 -4.00 6.61 8.53
N ALA A 126 -3.61 6.87 9.76
CA ALA A 126 -4.39 7.67 10.68
C ALA A 126 -4.58 9.11 10.16
N TRP A 127 -3.57 9.72 9.53
CA TRP A 127 -3.74 11.01 8.85
C TRP A 127 -4.83 10.97 7.77
N TYR A 128 -4.92 9.89 6.97
CA TYR A 128 -6.01 9.79 6.00
C TYR A 128 -7.39 9.77 6.65
N TYR A 129 -7.59 8.96 7.68
CA TYR A 129 -8.92 8.70 8.25
C TYR A 129 -9.31 9.68 9.38
N ASP A 130 -8.35 10.20 10.12
CA ASP A 130 -8.56 11.12 11.26
C ASP A 130 -7.99 12.53 11.01
N GLY A 131 -6.85 12.64 10.34
CA GLY A 131 -6.15 13.90 10.05
C GLY A 131 -6.69 14.69 8.86
N GLY A 132 -7.80 14.27 8.24
CA GLY A 132 -8.44 14.97 7.12
C GLY A 132 -7.95 14.58 5.73
N GLY A 133 -7.03 13.63 5.61
CA GLY A 133 -6.46 13.18 4.34
C GLY A 133 -7.49 12.65 3.34
N MET A 134 -8.59 12.01 3.80
CA MET A 134 -9.66 11.53 2.90
C MET A 134 -10.37 12.67 2.17
N LYS A 135 -10.61 13.82 2.84
CA LYS A 135 -11.20 15.00 2.20
C LYS A 135 -10.25 15.59 1.15
N LEU A 136 -8.96 15.61 1.45
CA LEU A 136 -7.92 16.05 0.49
C LEU A 136 -7.82 15.10 -0.69
N LEU A 137 -7.95 13.80 -0.49
CA LEU A 137 -7.95 12.79 -1.55
C LEU A 137 -9.12 12.97 -2.51
N GLU A 138 -10.34 13.19 -1.98
CA GLU A 138 -11.52 13.46 -2.79
C GLU A 138 -11.37 14.74 -3.62
N GLU A 139 -10.93 15.85 -2.98
CA GLU A 139 -10.62 17.11 -3.66
C GLU A 139 -9.55 16.93 -4.72
N PHE A 140 -8.51 16.14 -4.43
CA PHE A 140 -7.42 15.87 -5.35
C PHE A 140 -7.89 15.18 -6.63
N TYR A 141 -8.68 14.14 -6.52
CA TYR A 141 -9.23 13.45 -7.68
C TYR A 141 -10.18 14.34 -8.48
N ARG A 142 -11.14 14.96 -7.80
CA ARG A 142 -12.22 15.73 -8.44
C ARG A 142 -11.73 17.05 -9.02
N ASP A 143 -11.02 17.86 -8.20
CA ASP A 143 -10.79 19.25 -8.52
C ASP A 143 -9.40 19.52 -9.10
N VAL A 144 -8.40 18.71 -8.76
CA VAL A 144 -7.01 18.89 -9.19
C VAL A 144 -6.67 18.00 -10.37
N LEU A 145 -6.85 16.69 -10.23
CA LEU A 145 -6.55 15.73 -11.30
C LEU A 145 -7.64 15.64 -12.37
N LYS A 146 -8.86 16.11 -12.06
CA LYS A 146 -10.05 16.00 -12.93
C LYS A 146 -10.33 14.56 -13.36
N LEU A 147 -10.10 13.61 -12.46
CA LEU A 147 -10.39 12.20 -12.70
C LEU A 147 -11.78 11.84 -12.16
N ASN A 148 -12.59 11.18 -12.98
CA ASN A 148 -13.90 10.67 -12.57
C ASN A 148 -13.76 9.36 -11.82
N VAL A 149 -13.21 9.42 -10.60
CA VAL A 149 -13.02 8.24 -9.75
C VAL A 149 -13.34 8.56 -8.28
N VAL A 150 -13.70 7.52 -7.53
CA VAL A 150 -13.70 7.50 -6.07
C VAL A 150 -12.52 6.65 -5.61
N GLY A 151 -11.65 7.21 -4.76
CA GLY A 151 -10.41 6.57 -4.35
C GLY A 151 -10.38 6.17 -2.89
N PHE A 152 -9.67 5.08 -2.60
CA PHE A 152 -9.40 4.57 -1.26
C PHE A 152 -7.90 4.37 -1.13
N PRO A 153 -7.25 4.96 -0.09
CA PRO A 153 -5.84 4.75 0.15
C PRO A 153 -5.59 3.32 0.61
N ILE A 154 -4.49 2.75 0.15
CA ILE A 154 -3.98 1.44 0.57
C ILE A 154 -2.52 1.58 1.01
N PRO A 155 -2.25 2.30 2.11
CA PRO A 155 -0.90 2.43 2.64
C PRO A 155 -0.43 1.12 3.22
N THR A 156 0.87 0.91 3.17
CA THR A 156 1.53 -0.26 3.76
C THR A 156 2.41 0.16 4.93
N ASP A 157 2.57 -0.72 5.92
CA ASP A 157 3.35 -0.43 7.14
C ASP A 157 4.84 -0.80 6.99
N TYR A 158 5.34 -0.90 5.76
CA TYR A 158 6.73 -1.26 5.52
C TYR A 158 7.43 -0.24 4.64
N PRO A 159 8.66 0.13 5.01
CA PRO A 159 9.50 1.01 4.22
C PRO A 159 10.11 0.26 3.04
N GLN A 160 10.49 1.01 2.01
CA GLN A 160 11.32 0.49 0.93
C GLN A 160 12.81 0.56 1.29
N GLY A 161 13.58 -0.37 0.70
CA GLY A 161 15.04 -0.28 0.69
C GLY A 161 15.53 0.82 -0.24
N LEU A 162 16.78 1.28 -0.05
CA LEU A 162 17.45 2.07 -1.09
C LEU A 162 17.54 1.27 -2.39
N GLY A 163 17.70 -0.05 -2.31
CA GLY A 163 17.59 -0.96 -3.45
C GLY A 163 18.80 -1.85 -3.69
N TRP A 164 18.83 -2.38 -4.90
CA TRP A 164 19.77 -3.39 -5.39
C TRP A 164 20.81 -2.78 -6.31
N PHE A 165 22.08 -3.15 -6.07
CA PHE A 165 23.21 -2.63 -6.85
C PHE A 165 24.14 -3.77 -7.25
N LYS A 166 24.77 -3.63 -8.42
CA LYS A 166 25.80 -4.56 -8.90
C LYS A 166 27.14 -4.39 -8.17
N LYS A 167 27.37 -3.21 -7.57
CA LYS A 167 28.57 -2.83 -6.81
C LYS A 167 28.19 -2.32 -5.43
N GLU A 168 29.15 -2.29 -4.52
CA GLU A 168 28.96 -1.66 -3.22
C GLU A 168 28.78 -0.14 -3.34
N ILE A 169 27.93 0.40 -2.47
CA ILE A 169 27.65 1.82 -2.31
C ILE A 169 28.11 2.23 -0.92
N ASN A 170 29.16 3.01 -0.83
CA ASN A 170 29.76 3.45 0.44
C ASN A 170 29.46 4.92 0.74
N SER A 171 29.10 5.70 -0.29
CA SER A 171 28.84 7.13 -0.20
C SER A 171 27.87 7.60 -1.28
N LEU A 172 27.40 8.83 -1.18
CA LEU A 172 26.60 9.48 -2.24
C LEU A 172 27.41 9.58 -3.56
N ALA A 173 28.74 9.69 -3.48
CA ALA A 173 29.57 9.79 -4.68
C ALA A 173 29.47 8.53 -5.55
N ASP A 174 29.26 7.35 -4.97
CA ASP A 174 29.12 6.09 -5.72
C ASP A 174 27.83 6.02 -6.53
N LEU A 175 26.82 6.82 -6.18
CA LEU A 175 25.56 6.93 -6.91
C LEU A 175 25.61 7.96 -8.04
N LYS A 176 26.56 8.92 -8.02
CA LYS A 176 26.63 9.97 -9.05
C LYS A 176 26.87 9.40 -10.44
N GLY A 177 26.00 9.80 -11.38
CA GLY A 177 26.04 9.33 -12.78
C GLY A 177 25.57 7.88 -12.98
N MET A 178 25.32 7.12 -11.90
CA MET A 178 24.82 5.75 -11.97
C MET A 178 23.43 5.73 -12.61
N LYS A 179 23.20 4.84 -13.55
CA LYS A 179 21.86 4.60 -14.12
C LYS A 179 21.04 3.80 -13.14
N TYR A 180 20.20 4.49 -12.38
CA TYR A 180 19.45 3.93 -11.27
C TYR A 180 17.94 4.03 -11.51
N ARG A 181 17.26 2.88 -11.49
CA ARG A 181 15.80 2.84 -11.57
C ARG A 181 15.21 3.18 -10.21
N ILE A 182 14.50 4.27 -10.17
CA ILE A 182 13.68 4.68 -9.04
C ILE A 182 12.52 5.51 -9.57
N TYR A 183 11.41 5.61 -8.85
CA TYR A 183 10.24 6.38 -9.29
C TYR A 183 9.81 7.41 -8.23
N GLY A 184 8.76 8.18 -8.59
CA GLY A 184 8.17 9.14 -7.66
C GLY A 184 9.17 10.19 -7.19
N ILE A 185 9.09 10.54 -5.91
CA ILE A 185 9.98 11.56 -5.31
C ILE A 185 11.43 11.10 -5.24
N GLY A 186 11.66 9.78 -5.16
CA GLY A 186 13.02 9.24 -5.23
C GLY A 186 13.72 9.62 -6.52
N ALA A 187 13.02 9.56 -7.66
CA ALA A 187 13.55 9.94 -8.95
C ALA A 187 13.94 11.43 -8.98
N GLU A 188 13.08 12.31 -8.53
CA GLU A 188 13.35 13.75 -8.47
C GLU A 188 14.55 14.06 -7.56
N THR A 189 14.52 13.54 -6.33
CA THR A 189 15.53 13.86 -5.31
C THR A 189 16.90 13.32 -5.68
N TYR A 190 17.02 12.05 -6.06
CA TYR A 190 18.31 11.48 -6.47
C TYR A 190 18.80 12.07 -7.79
N GLY A 191 17.90 12.45 -8.72
CA GLY A 191 18.27 13.18 -9.92
C GLY A 191 18.98 14.50 -9.61
N ARG A 192 18.48 15.28 -8.65
CA ARG A 192 19.13 16.53 -8.20
C ARG A 192 20.46 16.28 -7.45
N LEU A 193 20.60 15.13 -6.82
CA LEU A 193 21.85 14.71 -6.20
C LEU A 193 22.88 14.15 -7.20
N GLY A 194 22.57 14.18 -8.51
CA GLY A 194 23.49 13.82 -9.58
C GLY A 194 23.42 12.36 -10.02
N VAL A 195 22.39 11.62 -9.62
CA VAL A 195 22.14 10.24 -10.10
C VAL A 195 21.47 10.28 -11.48
N SER A 196 21.83 9.37 -12.39
CA SER A 196 21.17 9.22 -13.69
C SER A 196 19.91 8.36 -13.54
N VAL A 197 18.77 9.00 -13.28
CA VAL A 197 17.53 8.33 -12.91
C VAL A 197 16.76 7.83 -14.14
N VAL A 198 16.22 6.62 -14.04
CA VAL A 198 15.32 5.99 -15.03
C VAL A 198 14.05 5.53 -14.33
N THR A 199 12.87 5.83 -14.89
CA THR A 199 11.58 5.36 -14.38
C THR A 199 10.94 4.41 -15.38
N ILE A 200 10.83 3.13 -15.00
CA ILE A 200 10.19 2.06 -15.77
C ILE A 200 9.29 1.22 -14.83
N PRO A 201 8.24 0.56 -15.38
CA PRO A 201 7.40 -0.36 -14.59
C PRO A 201 8.19 -1.51 -13.97
N GLY A 202 7.68 -2.06 -12.86
CA GLY A 202 8.37 -3.12 -12.10
C GLY A 202 8.76 -4.34 -12.94
N GLY A 203 7.87 -4.81 -13.82
CA GLY A 203 8.14 -5.97 -14.69
C GLY A 203 9.28 -5.79 -15.69
N GLU A 204 9.74 -4.56 -15.93
CA GLU A 204 10.83 -4.24 -16.85
C GLU A 204 12.20 -4.11 -16.16
N ILE A 205 12.24 -4.09 -14.82
CA ILE A 205 13.46 -3.81 -14.05
C ILE A 205 14.53 -4.88 -14.29
N VAL A 206 14.21 -6.15 -14.05
CA VAL A 206 15.18 -7.25 -14.19
C VAL A 206 15.72 -7.35 -15.61
N PRO A 207 14.88 -7.36 -16.68
CA PRO A 207 15.39 -7.31 -18.04
C PRO A 207 16.29 -6.09 -18.34
N ALA A 208 15.99 -4.91 -17.77
CA ALA A 208 16.82 -3.72 -17.95
C ALA A 208 18.18 -3.84 -17.23
N MET A 209 18.21 -4.43 -16.05
CA MET A 209 19.45 -4.74 -15.31
C MET A 209 20.31 -5.79 -16.04
N GLU A 210 19.69 -6.85 -16.57
CA GLU A 210 20.41 -7.88 -17.36
C GLU A 210 21.11 -7.29 -18.56
N ARG A 211 20.40 -6.45 -19.30
CA ARG A 211 20.98 -5.77 -20.50
C ARG A 211 21.95 -4.63 -20.17
N GLY A 212 22.15 -4.30 -18.88
CA GLY A 212 23.01 -3.18 -18.47
C GLY A 212 22.45 -1.80 -18.79
N VAL A 213 21.14 -1.68 -19.07
CA VAL A 213 20.46 -0.39 -19.29
C VAL A 213 20.44 0.39 -17.99
N ILE A 214 20.29 -0.31 -16.84
CA ILE A 214 20.41 0.24 -15.49
C ILE A 214 21.42 -0.56 -14.67
N GLU A 215 22.05 0.09 -13.69
CA GLU A 215 23.11 -0.47 -12.85
C GLU A 215 22.63 -0.75 -11.42
N GLY A 216 21.56 -0.10 -11.01
CA GLY A 216 20.86 -0.30 -9.75
C GLY A 216 19.36 -0.10 -9.90
N ALA A 217 18.60 -0.66 -8.97
CA ALA A 217 17.14 -0.51 -8.95
C ALA A 217 16.60 -0.64 -7.52
N GLU A 218 15.60 0.17 -7.20
CA GLU A 218 14.68 -0.12 -6.11
C GLU A 218 13.41 -0.79 -6.64
N TRP A 219 12.76 -1.54 -5.75
CA TRP A 219 11.40 -2.01 -6.04
C TRP A 219 10.52 -1.85 -4.79
N ILE A 220 10.57 -2.76 -3.84
CA ILE A 220 9.79 -2.61 -2.60
C ILE A 220 10.59 -3.10 -1.40
N ASN A 221 10.72 -4.42 -1.22
CA ASN A 221 11.42 -5.05 -0.10
C ASN A 221 11.81 -6.50 -0.43
N CYS A 222 12.42 -7.21 0.52
CA CYS A 222 12.96 -8.56 0.29
C CYS A 222 11.97 -9.52 -0.37
N GLU A 223 10.71 -9.48 0.00
CA GLU A 223 9.69 -10.41 -0.50
C GLU A 223 9.33 -10.11 -1.96
N GLU A 224 8.98 -8.87 -2.25
CA GLU A 224 8.64 -8.40 -3.58
C GLU A 224 9.83 -8.47 -4.54
N ASP A 225 11.00 -8.05 -4.05
CA ASP A 225 12.25 -7.99 -4.81
C ASP A 225 12.73 -9.39 -5.19
N LYS A 226 12.56 -10.37 -4.27
CA LYS A 226 12.84 -11.77 -4.53
C LYS A 226 11.90 -12.36 -5.58
N LYS A 227 10.60 -12.08 -5.50
CA LYS A 227 9.62 -12.51 -6.50
C LYS A 227 9.91 -11.93 -7.88
N LEU A 228 10.33 -10.67 -7.92
CA LEU A 228 10.72 -10.02 -9.17
C LEU A 228 12.01 -10.60 -9.76
N GLY A 229 12.89 -11.20 -8.92
CA GLY A 229 14.14 -11.80 -9.34
C GLY A 229 15.36 -10.90 -9.24
N LEU A 230 15.30 -9.77 -8.52
CA LEU A 230 16.39 -8.80 -8.42
C LEU A 230 17.69 -9.41 -7.87
N HIS A 231 17.62 -10.38 -6.97
CA HIS A 231 18.75 -11.11 -6.43
C HIS A 231 19.54 -11.92 -7.48
N GLN A 232 18.97 -12.17 -8.66
CA GLN A 232 19.66 -12.88 -9.75
C GLN A 232 20.60 -11.93 -10.52
N VAL A 233 20.28 -10.64 -10.56
CA VAL A 233 21.00 -9.62 -11.37
C VAL A 233 21.84 -8.65 -10.54
N ALA A 234 21.66 -8.62 -9.21
CA ALA A 234 22.42 -7.81 -8.26
C ALA A 234 22.60 -8.56 -6.94
N LYS A 235 23.69 -8.25 -6.20
CA LYS A 235 24.02 -8.95 -4.94
C LYS A 235 24.08 -8.02 -3.72
N HIS A 236 24.16 -6.72 -3.91
CA HIS A 236 24.24 -5.75 -2.83
C HIS A 236 22.85 -5.10 -2.65
N TYR A 237 22.22 -5.35 -1.51
CA TYR A 237 20.94 -4.77 -1.13
C TYR A 237 21.12 -3.78 0.02
N TYR A 238 20.65 -2.56 -0.16
CA TYR A 238 20.79 -1.49 0.82
C TYR A 238 19.45 -1.12 1.44
N THR A 239 19.41 -1.00 2.77
CA THR A 239 18.25 -0.63 3.56
C THR A 239 18.66 0.19 4.80
N PRO A 240 17.81 1.14 5.28
CA PRO A 240 16.56 1.59 4.69
C PRO A 240 16.74 2.57 3.52
N GLY A 241 15.70 2.79 2.73
CA GLY A 241 15.54 3.98 1.90
C GLY A 241 14.85 5.10 2.69
N MET A 242 14.96 6.35 2.20
CA MET A 242 14.28 7.51 2.80
C MET A 242 13.17 8.06 1.89
N HIS A 243 13.11 7.59 0.64
CA HIS A 243 12.15 8.04 -0.36
C HIS A 243 10.72 7.51 -0.10
N GLU A 244 10.61 6.30 0.44
CA GLU A 244 9.32 5.67 0.80
C GLU A 244 9.39 4.95 2.15
N PRO A 245 9.31 5.67 3.26
CA PRO A 245 9.14 5.07 4.59
C PRO A 245 7.79 4.35 4.72
N VAL A 246 6.83 4.70 3.87
CA VAL A 246 5.53 4.06 3.68
C VAL A 246 5.28 3.95 2.19
N THR A 247 4.95 2.76 1.71
CA THR A 247 4.56 2.57 0.32
C THR A 247 3.05 2.76 0.18
N GLY A 248 2.63 3.79 -0.54
CA GLY A 248 1.22 4.15 -0.71
C GLY A 248 0.68 3.76 -2.08
N GLY A 249 -0.45 3.04 -2.09
CA GLY A 249 -1.25 2.78 -3.28
C GLY A 249 -2.64 3.40 -3.19
N GLN A 250 -3.36 3.36 -4.29
CA GLN A 250 -4.75 3.80 -4.41
C GLN A 250 -5.57 2.70 -5.06
N LEU A 251 -6.68 2.37 -4.44
CA LEU A 251 -7.78 1.63 -5.06
C LEU A 251 -8.78 2.67 -5.58
N MET A 252 -9.19 2.56 -6.83
CA MET A 252 -10.06 3.53 -7.48
C MET A 252 -11.25 2.83 -8.12
N ILE A 253 -12.42 3.42 -7.99
CA ILE A 253 -13.63 2.99 -8.70
C ILE A 253 -14.07 4.13 -9.62
N ASN A 254 -14.41 3.83 -10.86
CA ASN A 254 -14.97 4.82 -11.78
C ASN A 254 -16.19 5.52 -11.15
N GLY A 255 -16.25 6.84 -11.25
CA GLY A 255 -17.27 7.64 -10.58
C GLY A 255 -18.71 7.34 -11.03
N ASP A 256 -18.92 6.95 -12.28
CA ASP A 256 -20.25 6.62 -12.78
C ASP A 256 -20.67 5.20 -12.41
N VAL A 257 -19.70 4.29 -12.27
CA VAL A 257 -19.92 2.97 -11.65
C VAL A 257 -20.29 3.15 -10.17
N TRP A 258 -19.52 3.97 -9.43
CA TRP A 258 -19.78 4.26 -8.02
C TRP A 258 -21.19 4.78 -7.75
N LYS A 259 -21.68 5.73 -8.56
CA LYS A 259 -23.04 6.31 -8.45
C LYS A 259 -24.16 5.28 -8.64
N LYS A 260 -23.91 4.19 -9.36
CA LYS A 260 -24.89 3.11 -9.59
C LYS A 260 -24.94 2.10 -8.44
N LEU A 261 -23.94 2.09 -7.55
CA LEU A 261 -23.91 1.21 -6.40
C LEU A 261 -24.86 1.73 -5.31
N THR A 262 -25.58 0.82 -4.68
CA THR A 262 -26.42 1.16 -3.53
C THR A 262 -25.56 1.56 -2.32
N PRO A 263 -26.08 2.35 -1.36
CA PRO A 263 -25.30 2.80 -0.21
C PRO A 263 -24.67 1.67 0.62
N ASP A 264 -25.33 0.52 0.73
CA ASP A 264 -24.78 -0.66 1.42
C ASP A 264 -23.59 -1.25 0.67
N LEU A 265 -23.64 -1.34 -0.67
CA LEU A 265 -22.52 -1.79 -1.48
C LEU A 265 -21.32 -0.82 -1.40
N GLN A 266 -21.60 0.49 -1.41
CA GLN A 266 -20.57 1.50 -1.23
C GLN A 266 -19.88 1.39 0.13
N GLU A 267 -20.63 1.16 1.20
CA GLU A 267 -20.05 1.00 2.54
C GLU A 267 -19.25 -0.30 2.67
N ILE A 268 -19.73 -1.41 2.12
CA ILE A 268 -18.99 -2.68 2.07
C ILE A 268 -17.65 -2.50 1.35
N ILE A 269 -17.61 -1.79 0.24
CA ILE A 269 -16.38 -1.51 -0.52
C ILE A 269 -15.35 -0.77 0.35
N LYS A 270 -15.77 0.27 1.08
CA LYS A 270 -14.92 1.04 1.99
C LYS A 270 -14.34 0.15 3.09
N VAL A 271 -15.19 -0.57 3.80
CA VAL A 271 -14.77 -1.47 4.89
C VAL A 271 -13.83 -2.56 4.38
N ALA A 272 -14.16 -3.16 3.24
CA ALA A 272 -13.33 -4.19 2.62
C ALA A 272 -11.95 -3.67 2.23
N SER A 273 -11.81 -2.37 1.82
CA SER A 273 -10.50 -1.80 1.47
C SER A 273 -9.57 -1.71 2.68
N VAL A 274 -10.10 -1.27 3.82
CA VAL A 274 -9.35 -1.23 5.09
C VAL A 274 -8.98 -2.63 5.55
N TYR A 275 -9.94 -3.55 5.54
CA TYR A 275 -9.73 -4.94 5.97
C TYR A 275 -8.64 -5.64 5.12
N ALA A 276 -8.78 -5.59 3.79
CA ALA A 276 -7.85 -6.28 2.90
C ALA A 276 -6.42 -5.72 3.02
N THR A 277 -6.28 -4.40 3.12
CA THR A 277 -4.98 -3.75 3.33
C THR A 277 -4.35 -4.17 4.65
N THR A 278 -5.10 -4.09 5.75
CA THR A 278 -4.60 -4.45 7.09
C THR A 278 -4.20 -5.93 7.17
N GLN A 279 -5.05 -6.82 6.67
CA GLN A 279 -4.77 -8.26 6.68
C GLN A 279 -3.51 -8.62 5.90
N ARG A 280 -3.34 -8.02 4.71
CA ARG A 280 -2.15 -8.27 3.90
C ARG A 280 -0.89 -7.66 4.53
N ASN A 281 -0.98 -6.47 5.15
CA ASN A 281 0.15 -5.88 5.86
C ASN A 281 0.66 -6.80 6.99
N PHE A 282 -0.24 -7.39 7.78
CA PHE A 282 0.16 -8.35 8.83
C PHE A 282 0.89 -9.58 8.27
N ALA A 283 0.36 -10.17 7.20
CA ALA A 283 1.00 -11.31 6.55
C ALA A 283 2.34 -10.92 5.90
N PHE A 284 2.37 -9.78 5.24
CA PHE A 284 3.50 -9.35 4.42
C PHE A 284 4.75 -9.04 5.23
N ASN A 285 4.62 -8.48 6.44
CA ASN A 285 5.75 -8.27 7.34
C ASN A 285 6.47 -9.59 7.66
N ARG A 286 5.73 -10.65 7.95
CA ARG A 286 6.28 -11.99 8.22
C ARG A 286 6.88 -12.62 6.96
N GLU A 287 6.22 -12.48 5.82
CA GLU A 287 6.67 -12.98 4.52
C GLU A 287 7.96 -12.27 4.09
N THR A 288 8.04 -10.95 4.30
CA THR A 288 9.24 -10.15 4.03
C THR A 288 10.41 -10.58 4.89
N ALA A 289 10.21 -10.78 6.20
CA ALA A 289 11.26 -11.24 7.10
C ALA A 289 11.80 -12.63 6.68
N ALA A 290 10.92 -13.56 6.29
CA ALA A 290 11.33 -14.86 5.77
C ALA A 290 12.11 -14.74 4.46
N ALA A 291 11.66 -13.91 3.54
CA ALA A 291 12.33 -13.68 2.26
C ALA A 291 13.72 -13.05 2.45
N CYS A 292 13.90 -12.12 3.38
CA CYS A 292 15.23 -11.57 3.71
C CYS A 292 16.21 -12.68 4.17
N GLN A 293 15.74 -13.61 5.03
CA GLN A 293 16.58 -14.74 5.46
C GLN A 293 16.96 -15.67 4.29
N GLU A 294 16.04 -15.90 3.37
CA GLU A 294 16.31 -16.71 2.18
C GLU A 294 17.31 -16.02 1.24
N LEU A 295 17.15 -14.72 1.01
CA LEU A 295 18.08 -13.94 0.20
C LEU A 295 19.52 -13.97 0.77
N LEU A 296 19.68 -13.88 2.09
CA LEU A 296 20.97 -14.04 2.75
C LEU A 296 21.58 -15.41 2.48
N LYS A 297 20.78 -16.50 2.53
CA LYS A 297 21.24 -17.86 2.20
C LYS A 297 21.62 -18.01 0.73
N MET A 298 21.03 -17.20 -0.16
CA MET A 298 21.37 -17.13 -1.59
C MET A 298 22.61 -16.26 -1.87
N GLY A 299 23.30 -15.77 -0.84
CA GLY A 299 24.52 -14.98 -0.94
C GLY A 299 24.30 -13.49 -1.21
N VAL A 300 23.08 -12.98 -0.99
CA VAL A 300 22.84 -11.53 -1.02
C VAL A 300 23.52 -10.87 0.17
N GLN A 301 24.20 -9.77 -0.08
CA GLN A 301 24.85 -8.95 0.93
C GLN A 301 23.91 -7.79 1.28
N MET A 302 23.38 -7.81 2.50
CA MET A 302 22.47 -6.75 2.98
C MET A 302 23.27 -5.71 3.76
N HIS A 303 23.22 -4.48 3.30
CA HIS A 303 23.96 -3.36 3.85
C HIS A 303 23.02 -2.33 4.48
N ARG A 304 23.50 -1.70 5.57
CA ARG A 304 22.86 -0.47 6.03
C ARG A 304 23.20 0.66 5.05
N THR A 305 22.20 1.38 4.62
CA THR A 305 22.40 2.58 3.80
C THR A 305 23.24 3.58 4.60
N PRO A 306 24.32 4.15 4.03
CA PRO A 306 25.09 5.18 4.69
C PRO A 306 24.26 6.37 5.14
N ASP A 307 24.44 6.82 6.37
CA ASP A 307 23.68 7.94 6.94
C ASP A 307 23.85 9.24 6.13
N GLU A 308 25.00 9.43 5.49
CA GLU A 308 25.25 10.51 4.53
C GLU A 308 24.21 10.52 3.39
N ILE A 309 23.90 9.36 2.80
CA ILE A 309 22.91 9.25 1.72
C ILE A 309 21.51 9.60 2.22
N LEU A 310 21.13 9.07 3.38
CA LEU A 310 19.83 9.34 3.99
C LEU A 310 19.67 10.84 4.32
N LYS A 311 20.70 11.45 4.90
CA LYS A 311 20.69 12.87 5.24
C LYS A 311 20.63 13.76 4.00
N ASN A 312 21.48 13.50 3.00
CA ASN A 312 21.46 14.28 1.75
C ASN A 312 20.11 14.17 1.03
N PHE A 313 19.46 13.00 1.11
CA PHE A 313 18.11 12.83 0.58
C PHE A 313 17.12 13.77 1.28
N LEU A 314 17.11 13.83 2.60
CA LEU A 314 16.22 14.70 3.38
C LEU A 314 16.51 16.19 3.11
N ASP A 315 17.79 16.58 3.08
CA ASP A 315 18.20 17.96 2.83
C ASP A 315 17.73 18.44 1.43
N GLU A 316 17.81 17.56 0.41
CA GLU A 316 17.33 17.91 -0.94
C GLU A 316 15.81 17.85 -1.04
N TRP A 317 15.19 16.89 -0.35
CA TRP A 317 13.74 16.79 -0.27
C TRP A 317 13.09 18.06 0.30
N GLU A 318 13.65 18.64 1.37
CA GLU A 318 13.14 19.90 1.95
C GLU A 318 13.14 21.04 0.93
N LYS A 319 14.18 21.15 0.07
CA LYS A 319 14.22 22.15 -1.00
C LYS A 319 13.13 21.89 -2.05
N ILE A 320 12.96 20.65 -2.47
CA ILE A 320 11.91 20.24 -3.44
C ILE A 320 10.53 20.56 -2.89
N GLN A 321 10.26 20.24 -1.63
CA GLN A 321 8.99 20.58 -0.99
C GLN A 321 8.71 22.08 -1.00
N ALA A 322 9.70 22.88 -0.63
CA ALA A 322 9.57 24.34 -0.62
C ALA A 322 9.26 24.90 -2.01
N GLU A 323 9.96 24.42 -3.05
CA GLU A 323 9.72 24.80 -4.44
C GLU A 323 8.33 24.42 -4.93
N TYR A 324 7.91 23.17 -4.66
CA TYR A 324 6.59 22.68 -5.08
C TYR A 324 5.46 23.37 -4.34
N ALA A 325 5.63 23.62 -3.04
CA ALA A 325 4.67 24.36 -2.24
C ALA A 325 4.52 25.82 -2.69
N ALA A 326 5.60 26.44 -3.19
CA ALA A 326 5.54 27.80 -3.73
C ALA A 326 4.77 27.90 -5.06
N LYS A 327 4.79 26.81 -5.86
CA LYS A 327 4.20 26.78 -7.21
C LYS A 327 2.83 26.11 -7.26
N ASN A 328 2.51 25.24 -6.31
CA ASN A 328 1.29 24.44 -6.30
C ASN A 328 0.54 24.62 -4.98
N PRO A 329 -0.54 25.43 -4.96
CA PRO A 329 -1.33 25.67 -3.74
C PRO A 329 -1.93 24.39 -3.12
N PHE A 330 -2.29 23.40 -3.96
CA PHE A 330 -2.82 22.14 -3.45
C PHE A 330 -1.72 21.29 -2.81
N TYR A 331 -0.52 21.25 -3.40
CA TYR A 331 0.63 20.62 -2.78
C TYR A 331 0.89 21.21 -1.37
N ARG A 332 0.94 22.54 -1.26
CA ARG A 332 1.07 23.23 0.02
C ARG A 332 0.01 22.80 1.02
N LYS A 333 -1.26 22.80 0.60
CA LYS A 333 -2.40 22.39 1.44
C LYS A 333 -2.21 20.99 2.01
N VAL A 334 -1.73 20.04 1.19
CA VAL A 334 -1.49 18.65 1.63
C VAL A 334 -0.35 18.58 2.64
N ILE A 335 0.82 19.17 2.32
CA ILE A 335 1.97 19.08 3.23
C ILE A 335 1.75 19.83 4.54
N ASP A 336 1.04 20.96 4.53
CA ASP A 336 0.69 21.68 5.75
C ASP A 336 -0.22 20.83 6.65
N SER A 337 -1.19 20.11 6.07
CA SER A 337 -2.05 19.19 6.80
C SER A 337 -1.24 18.01 7.38
N GLN A 338 -0.36 17.39 6.60
CA GLN A 338 0.50 16.29 7.07
C GLN A 338 1.46 16.75 8.16
N LYS A 339 2.08 17.93 7.99
CA LYS A 339 3.00 18.49 8.96
C LYS A 339 2.31 18.79 10.28
N ALA A 340 1.13 19.40 10.24
CA ALA A 340 0.35 19.70 11.45
C ALA A 340 -0.06 18.40 12.19
N TYR A 341 -0.38 17.33 11.49
CA TYR A 341 -0.66 16.05 12.09
C TYR A 341 0.60 15.39 12.66
N ALA A 342 1.68 15.35 11.89
CA ALA A 342 2.96 14.79 12.32
C ALA A 342 3.55 15.51 13.54
N GLU A 343 3.41 16.84 13.63
CA GLU A 343 3.88 17.66 14.76
C GLU A 343 3.22 17.27 16.10
N GLN A 344 2.01 16.74 16.07
CA GLN A 344 1.33 16.22 17.25
C GLN A 344 1.74 14.79 17.57
N ILE A 345 1.80 13.92 16.57
CA ILE A 345 1.94 12.47 16.78
C ILE A 345 3.40 12.04 16.93
N VAL A 346 4.30 12.55 16.10
CA VAL A 346 5.70 12.10 16.07
C VAL A 346 6.45 12.44 17.37
N PRO A 347 6.44 13.69 17.88
CA PRO A 347 7.07 14.00 19.17
C PRO A 347 6.45 13.23 20.36
N PHE A 348 5.13 13.00 20.34
CA PHE A 348 4.45 12.17 21.33
C PHE A 348 5.01 10.75 21.32
N LYS A 349 5.09 10.11 20.15
CA LYS A 349 5.63 8.73 20.02
C LYS A 349 7.10 8.65 20.45
N LEU A 350 7.93 9.62 20.05
CA LEU A 350 9.34 9.68 20.43
C LEU A 350 9.54 9.80 21.94
N SER A 351 8.61 10.48 22.64
CA SER A 351 8.71 10.73 24.09
C SER A 351 8.05 9.64 24.94
N TRP A 352 7.00 9.03 24.43
CA TRP A 352 6.09 8.18 25.21
C TRP A 352 6.19 6.69 24.88
N PHE A 353 6.46 6.35 23.62
CA PHE A 353 6.51 4.95 23.23
C PHE A 353 7.80 4.29 23.72
N PRO A 354 7.74 3.01 24.12
CA PRO A 354 8.96 2.27 24.44
C PRO A 354 9.96 2.33 23.29
N PRO A 355 11.27 2.41 23.56
CA PRO A 355 12.29 2.39 22.52
C PRO A 355 12.39 0.98 21.94
N TYR A 356 11.51 0.63 21.00
CA TYR A 356 11.41 -0.72 20.42
C TYR A 356 12.72 -1.23 19.82
N ASN A 357 13.52 -0.34 19.25
CA ASN A 357 14.85 -0.71 18.74
C ASN A 357 15.76 -1.20 19.85
N PHE A 358 15.76 -0.54 21.02
CA PHE A 358 16.53 -0.98 22.18
C PHE A 358 16.10 -2.37 22.67
N ALA A 359 14.79 -2.59 22.79
CA ALA A 359 14.26 -3.91 23.18
C ALA A 359 14.58 -4.97 22.10
N GLY A 360 14.43 -4.62 20.83
CA GLY A 360 14.77 -5.48 19.69
C GLY A 360 16.25 -5.88 19.70
N GLU A 361 17.16 -4.95 19.92
CA GLU A 361 18.59 -5.23 20.02
C GLU A 361 18.93 -6.08 21.25
N TYR A 362 18.29 -5.84 22.37
CA TYR A 362 18.48 -6.65 23.58
C TYR A 362 18.19 -8.14 23.35
N TYR A 363 17.06 -8.45 22.69
CA TYR A 363 16.68 -9.84 22.44
C TYR A 363 17.32 -10.48 21.20
N TRP A 364 17.59 -9.69 20.15
CA TRP A 364 17.86 -10.20 18.81
C TRP A 364 19.16 -9.67 18.18
N LYS A 365 20.08 -9.10 18.94
CA LYS A 365 21.35 -8.49 18.48
C LYS A 365 22.10 -9.35 17.45
N ASN A 366 22.10 -10.67 17.61
CA ASN A 366 22.81 -11.61 16.73
C ASN A 366 21.97 -12.08 15.53
N LYS A 367 20.75 -11.57 15.37
CA LYS A 367 19.83 -11.94 14.30
C LYS A 367 19.45 -10.77 13.38
N ILE A 368 20.19 -9.67 13.46
CA ILE A 368 20.04 -8.55 12.54
C ILE A 368 20.53 -8.98 11.17
N TYR A 369 19.75 -8.76 10.13
CA TYR A 369 19.99 -9.24 8.76
C TYR A 369 21.12 -8.51 8.02
N LEU A 370 21.64 -7.43 8.57
CA LEU A 370 22.71 -6.66 7.94
C LEU A 370 24.04 -7.45 7.94
N THR A 371 24.70 -7.45 6.81
CA THR A 371 26.05 -8.00 6.66
C THR A 371 27.00 -7.24 7.59
N LYS A 372 27.69 -7.94 8.47
CA LYS A 372 28.72 -7.31 9.32
C LYS A 372 29.87 -6.87 8.43
N LYS A 373 30.25 -5.60 8.53
CA LYS A 373 31.50 -5.11 7.94
C LYS A 373 32.71 -5.70 8.66
#